data_186ae0f477571a3c7bab69a8daf64a8d
#
_entry.id   186ae0f477571a3c7bab69a8daf64a8d
#
_cell.length_a   1.000
_cell.length_b   1.000
_cell.length_c   1.000
_cell.angle_alpha   90.00
_cell.angle_beta   90.00
_cell.angle_gamma   90.00
#
_symmetry.space_group_name_H-M   'P 1'
#
loop_
_entity.id
_entity.type
_entity.pdbx_description
1 polymer ?
#
loop_
_entity_poly.entity_id
_entity_poly.type
_entity_poly.pdbx_seq_one_letter_code
_entity_poly.pdbx_strand_id
1 'polypeptide(L)'
;VNTTNTSIEDNLLALNQGVSSVANTSDSGLLINRGTGTDSSTINCAMIWDESENQFAFIETTEDGTNTGNINLTRYANLRVDTLVGKATQAQYADVAEKYNADADYPVGTVVELGGTNEVTRSMTDHSTKIAGVISRNPALTMNADLDTDNVAVVALIGRVDVIVTGPVAKGDMLVSAGNGMARAEANPSVGALIGKAIESTDAQGESVILALVGR
;
A
#
# COMPACT_ATOMS: atom_id res chain seq x y z
N VAL A 1 -0.29 33.59 -22.94
CA VAL A 1 0.64 34.23 -21.97
C VAL A 1 1.95 33.49 -21.99
N ASN A 2 3.02 34.18 -22.39
CA ASN A 2 4.37 33.61 -22.38
C ASN A 2 5.24 34.44 -21.41
N THR A 3 5.27 34.02 -20.15
CA THR A 3 6.00 34.71 -19.08
C THR A 3 6.81 33.72 -18.27
N THR A 4 7.83 34.20 -17.58
CA THR A 4 8.61 33.38 -16.63
C THR A 4 7.77 33.05 -15.40
N ASN A 5 6.97 34.02 -14.92
CA ASN A 5 6.04 33.85 -13.81
C ASN A 5 4.73 34.58 -14.13
N THR A 6 3.60 34.00 -13.75
CA THR A 6 2.28 34.62 -13.83
C THR A 6 1.71 34.76 -12.43
N SER A 7 1.33 35.99 -12.05
CA SER A 7 0.61 36.30 -10.82
C SER A 7 -0.83 36.64 -11.18
N ILE A 8 -1.77 36.05 -10.45
CA ILE A 8 -3.22 36.29 -10.62
C ILE A 8 -3.72 36.89 -9.30
N GLU A 9 -4.31 38.08 -9.37
CA GLU A 9 -4.87 38.78 -8.21
C GLU A 9 -6.31 38.37 -7.89
N ASP A 10 -6.97 37.67 -8.84
CA ASP A 10 -8.33 37.18 -8.65
C ASP A 10 -8.37 36.01 -7.64
N ASN A 11 -9.42 35.97 -6.86
CA ASN A 11 -9.64 34.89 -5.87
C ASN A 11 -9.95 33.54 -6.47
N LEU A 12 -10.42 33.49 -7.72
CA LEU A 12 -10.82 32.29 -8.42
C LEU A 12 -10.28 32.27 -9.85
N LEU A 13 -9.79 31.12 -10.28
CA LEU A 13 -9.52 30.83 -11.68
C LEU A 13 -10.64 29.95 -12.23
N ALA A 14 -11.48 30.51 -13.12
CA ALA A 14 -12.53 29.73 -13.75
C ALA A 14 -12.03 29.15 -15.08
N LEU A 15 -12.06 27.81 -15.16
CA LEU A 15 -11.70 27.08 -16.37
C LEU A 15 -12.96 26.67 -17.13
N ASN A 16 -12.82 26.46 -18.43
CA ASN A 16 -13.88 25.93 -19.31
C ASN A 16 -15.19 26.75 -19.32
N GLN A 17 -15.13 28.06 -19.17
CA GLN A 17 -16.31 28.96 -19.15
C GLN A 17 -17.07 29.09 -20.48
N GLY A 18 -16.51 28.61 -21.58
CA GLY A 18 -17.14 28.68 -22.92
C GLY A 18 -18.23 27.65 -23.15
N VAL A 19 -18.54 26.79 -22.17
CA VAL A 19 -19.58 25.76 -22.29
C VAL A 19 -20.94 26.40 -22.23
N SER A 20 -21.70 26.30 -23.33
CA SER A 20 -23.08 26.77 -23.40
C SER A 20 -24.04 25.80 -22.70
N SER A 21 -25.35 25.98 -22.83
CA SER A 21 -26.41 25.23 -22.16
C SER A 21 -26.45 23.70 -22.36
N VAL A 22 -25.47 23.14 -23.04
CA VAL A 22 -25.27 21.70 -23.23
C VAL A 22 -24.33 21.20 -22.15
N ALA A 23 -24.54 19.98 -21.61
CA ALA A 23 -23.67 19.39 -20.64
C ALA A 23 -22.21 19.34 -21.14
N ASN A 24 -21.27 19.70 -20.29
CA ASN A 24 -19.86 19.55 -20.58
C ASN A 24 -19.53 18.06 -20.78
N THR A 25 -18.70 17.76 -21.74
CA THR A 25 -18.23 16.38 -22.02
C THR A 25 -16.70 16.28 -22.03
N SER A 26 -16.02 17.36 -21.64
CA SER A 26 -14.56 17.43 -21.69
C SER A 26 -13.97 17.67 -20.31
N ASP A 27 -12.86 17.05 -20.04
CA ASP A 27 -12.09 17.27 -18.83
C ASP A 27 -11.58 18.70 -18.74
N SER A 28 -11.35 19.15 -17.51
CA SER A 28 -10.85 20.51 -17.25
C SER A 28 -9.85 20.49 -16.10
N GLY A 29 -8.76 21.21 -16.23
CA GLY A 29 -7.78 21.22 -15.16
C GLY A 29 -6.51 22.00 -15.45
N LEU A 30 -5.48 21.72 -14.67
CA LEU A 30 -4.14 22.30 -14.78
C LEU A 30 -3.16 21.22 -15.21
N LEU A 31 -2.46 21.45 -16.31
CA LEU A 31 -1.41 20.59 -16.83
C LEU A 31 -0.03 21.14 -16.42
N ILE A 32 0.80 20.29 -15.89
CA ILE A 32 2.20 20.56 -15.58
C ILE A 32 3.06 19.83 -16.62
N ASN A 33 3.61 20.60 -17.54
CA ASN A 33 4.51 20.06 -18.55
C ASN A 33 5.89 19.81 -17.94
N ARG A 34 6.35 18.55 -17.96
CA ARG A 34 7.63 18.11 -17.38
C ARG A 34 8.68 17.79 -18.41
N GLY A 35 8.35 17.79 -19.70
CA GLY A 35 9.27 17.48 -20.79
C GLY A 35 8.55 16.96 -22.02
N THR A 36 9.12 15.95 -22.69
CA THR A 36 8.54 15.40 -23.94
C THR A 36 7.29 14.53 -23.74
N GLY A 37 7.01 14.12 -22.51
CA GLY A 37 5.90 13.23 -22.20
C GLY A 37 6.05 11.77 -22.67
N THR A 38 7.24 11.40 -23.17
CA THR A 38 7.45 10.10 -23.85
C THR A 38 7.97 8.98 -22.96
N ASP A 39 8.47 9.31 -21.77
CA ASP A 39 8.98 8.33 -20.81
C ASP A 39 8.57 8.69 -19.36
N SER A 40 8.79 7.76 -18.42
CA SER A 40 8.38 7.94 -17.03
C SER A 40 9.03 9.12 -16.30
N SER A 41 10.16 9.61 -16.78
CA SER A 41 10.88 10.78 -16.21
C SER A 41 10.36 12.11 -16.76
N THR A 42 9.76 12.09 -17.96
CA THR A 42 9.28 13.28 -18.68
C THR A 42 7.77 13.32 -18.86
N ILE A 43 7.04 12.28 -18.44
CA ILE A 43 5.58 12.24 -18.51
C ILE A 43 4.97 13.42 -17.75
N ASN A 44 4.00 14.06 -18.35
CA ASN A 44 3.36 15.24 -17.80
C ASN A 44 2.40 14.86 -16.67
N CYS A 45 2.13 15.80 -15.77
CA CYS A 45 1.20 15.61 -14.66
C CYS A 45 0.05 16.62 -14.77
N ALA A 46 -1.13 16.22 -14.31
CA ALA A 46 -2.26 17.14 -14.26
C ALA A 46 -3.11 16.92 -13.01
N MET A 47 -3.77 18.01 -12.60
CA MET A 47 -4.91 17.97 -11.69
C MET A 47 -6.13 18.34 -12.49
N ILE A 48 -7.09 17.44 -12.63
CA ILE A 48 -8.25 17.60 -13.49
C ILE A 48 -9.55 17.32 -12.75
N TRP A 49 -10.64 17.91 -13.26
CA TRP A 49 -11.98 17.37 -13.15
C TRP A 49 -12.19 16.41 -14.31
N ASP A 50 -12.29 15.13 -14.00
CA ASP A 50 -12.61 14.06 -14.96
C ASP A 50 -14.13 14.03 -15.14
N GLU A 51 -14.60 14.49 -16.29
CA GLU A 51 -16.02 14.61 -16.57
C GLU A 51 -16.68 13.24 -16.75
N SER A 52 -15.94 12.26 -17.21
CA SER A 52 -16.46 10.91 -17.44
C SER A 52 -16.73 10.15 -16.14
N GLU A 53 -15.88 10.36 -15.14
CA GLU A 53 -15.93 9.68 -13.83
C GLU A 53 -16.57 10.56 -12.72
N ASN A 54 -16.89 11.84 -13.01
CA ASN A 54 -17.42 12.82 -12.05
C ASN A 54 -16.56 12.98 -10.80
N GLN A 55 -15.24 13.14 -10.97
CA GLN A 55 -14.30 13.22 -9.86
C GLN A 55 -13.10 14.14 -10.15
N PHE A 56 -12.47 14.65 -9.09
CA PHE A 56 -11.14 15.24 -9.21
C PHE A 56 -10.08 14.13 -9.25
N ALA A 57 -9.15 14.25 -10.18
CA ALA A 57 -8.06 13.29 -10.34
C ALA A 57 -6.70 14.00 -10.42
N PHE A 58 -5.68 13.39 -9.81
CA PHE A 58 -4.27 13.67 -10.06
C PHE A 58 -3.75 12.58 -10.97
N ILE A 59 -3.25 12.96 -12.15
CA ILE A 59 -2.90 12.00 -13.20
C ILE A 59 -1.52 12.25 -13.79
N GLU A 60 -0.99 11.20 -14.40
CA GLU A 60 0.11 11.28 -15.37
C GLU A 60 -0.45 11.09 -16.77
N THR A 61 0.02 11.91 -17.72
CA THR A 61 -0.50 11.97 -19.07
C THR A 61 0.58 12.29 -20.09
N THR A 62 0.41 11.81 -21.31
CA THR A 62 1.25 12.18 -22.46
C THR A 62 0.78 13.46 -23.16
N GLU A 63 -0.33 14.03 -22.71
CA GLU A 63 -0.86 15.28 -23.30
C GLU A 63 0.09 16.45 -23.03
N ASP A 64 0.15 17.36 -23.99
CA ASP A 64 1.01 18.56 -23.97
C ASP A 64 0.22 19.88 -23.84
N GLY A 65 -1.10 19.78 -23.67
CA GLY A 65 -2.01 20.94 -23.58
C GLY A 65 -2.54 21.45 -24.92
N THR A 66 -2.25 20.75 -26.02
CA THR A 66 -2.81 21.09 -27.35
C THR A 66 -4.12 20.37 -27.65
N ASN A 67 -4.47 19.35 -26.89
CA ASN A 67 -5.70 18.61 -27.00
C ASN A 67 -6.89 19.44 -26.47
N THR A 68 -8.03 19.34 -27.12
CA THR A 68 -9.29 20.07 -26.78
C THR A 68 -10.39 19.14 -26.26
N GLY A 69 -10.12 17.85 -26.14
CA GLY A 69 -11.04 16.83 -25.64
C GLY A 69 -10.70 16.34 -24.25
N ASN A 70 -11.13 15.12 -23.97
CA ASN A 70 -10.76 14.44 -22.73
C ASN A 70 -9.26 14.15 -22.70
N ILE A 71 -8.69 14.25 -21.52
CA ILE A 71 -7.26 14.05 -21.30
C ILE A 71 -6.96 12.55 -21.31
N ASN A 72 -5.94 12.14 -22.05
CA ASN A 72 -5.49 10.75 -22.08
C ASN A 72 -4.81 10.39 -20.76
N LEU A 73 -5.52 9.65 -19.92
CA LEU A 73 -5.02 9.14 -18.65
C LEU A 73 -4.04 7.99 -18.88
N THR A 74 -2.77 8.16 -18.56
CA THR A 74 -1.78 7.08 -18.55
C THR A 74 -1.88 6.26 -17.25
N ARG A 75 -1.90 6.96 -16.11
CA ARG A 75 -2.12 6.40 -14.77
C ARG A 75 -2.47 7.50 -13.78
N TYR A 76 -3.01 7.13 -12.63
CA TYR A 76 -3.16 8.05 -11.49
C TYR A 76 -1.79 8.37 -10.89
N ALA A 77 -1.60 9.62 -10.50
CA ALA A 77 -0.39 10.10 -9.83
C ALA A 77 -0.50 9.93 -8.31
N ASN A 78 0.66 9.86 -7.64
CA ASN A 78 0.70 9.86 -6.19
C ASN A 78 0.39 11.26 -5.63
N LEU A 79 -0.36 11.30 -4.52
CA LEU A 79 -0.59 12.52 -3.74
C LEU A 79 0.18 12.43 -2.42
N ARG A 80 1.02 13.42 -2.13
CA ARG A 80 1.69 13.58 -0.84
C ARG A 80 1.17 14.84 -0.15
N VAL A 81 0.59 14.69 1.03
CA VAL A 81 0.07 15.77 1.87
C VAL A 81 0.50 15.53 3.32
N ASP A 82 0.53 16.58 4.12
CA ASP A 82 0.80 16.47 5.56
C ASP A 82 -0.39 15.81 6.27
N THR A 83 -1.59 16.31 6.03
CA THR A 83 -2.80 15.78 6.64
C THR A 83 -3.90 15.61 5.59
N LEU A 84 -4.50 14.41 5.55
CA LEU A 84 -5.68 14.12 4.75
C LEU A 84 -6.92 14.14 5.66
N VAL A 85 -7.84 15.10 5.44
CA VAL A 85 -9.15 15.15 6.11
C VAL A 85 -10.22 14.70 5.12
N GLY A 86 -10.69 13.47 5.27
CA GLY A 86 -11.65 12.87 4.34
C GLY A 86 -12.03 11.45 4.72
N LYS A 87 -12.75 10.78 3.83
CA LYS A 87 -13.09 9.35 3.94
C LYS A 87 -12.35 8.59 2.85
N ALA A 88 -11.51 7.63 3.21
CA ALA A 88 -10.96 6.63 2.30
C ALA A 88 -11.85 5.38 2.38
N THR A 89 -12.50 5.04 1.28
CA THR A 89 -13.45 3.90 1.21
C THR A 89 -12.85 2.67 0.55
N GLN A 90 -11.67 2.81 -0.08
CA GLN A 90 -11.00 1.74 -0.81
C GLN A 90 -9.50 1.77 -0.53
N ALA A 91 -8.89 0.61 -0.45
CA ALA A 91 -7.46 0.40 -0.43
C ALA A 91 -7.09 -0.71 -1.41
N GLN A 92 -5.97 -0.59 -2.11
CA GLN A 92 -5.49 -1.59 -3.06
C GLN A 92 -4.98 -2.85 -2.36
N TYR A 93 -4.36 -2.69 -1.19
CA TYR A 93 -3.77 -3.78 -0.41
C TYR A 93 -4.66 -4.11 0.79
N ALA A 94 -4.45 -5.28 1.40
CA ALA A 94 -5.44 -5.88 2.28
C ALA A 94 -4.95 -6.07 3.72
N ASP A 95 -3.83 -5.48 4.12
CA ASP A 95 -3.33 -5.53 5.48
C ASP A 95 -3.01 -4.14 6.05
N VAL A 96 -3.06 -4.07 7.37
CA VAL A 96 -2.60 -2.92 8.16
C VAL A 96 -1.35 -3.35 8.89
N ALA A 97 -0.28 -2.58 8.72
CA ALA A 97 1.01 -2.87 9.31
C ALA A 97 1.54 -1.69 10.12
N GLU A 98 2.53 -1.96 10.93
CA GLU A 98 3.28 -0.97 11.69
C GLU A 98 4.78 -1.19 11.49
N LYS A 99 5.55 -0.12 11.47
CA LYS A 99 7.00 -0.20 11.46
C LYS A 99 7.54 -0.43 12.87
N TYR A 100 8.42 -1.40 13.00
CA TYR A 100 9.15 -1.72 14.22
C TYR A 100 10.66 -1.68 13.97
N ASN A 101 11.42 -1.35 15.02
CA ASN A 101 12.86 -1.49 15.04
C ASN A 101 13.20 -2.99 15.21
N ALA A 102 13.82 -3.57 14.18
CA ALA A 102 14.21 -4.98 14.17
C ALA A 102 15.73 -5.16 14.44
N ASP A 103 16.10 -6.33 14.90
CA ASP A 103 17.50 -6.68 15.11
C ASP A 103 18.23 -7.17 13.85
N ALA A 104 17.47 -7.42 12.76
CA ALA A 104 17.98 -7.73 11.43
C ALA A 104 16.95 -7.40 10.34
N ASP A 105 17.39 -7.45 9.08
CA ASP A 105 16.48 -7.42 7.92
C ASP A 105 15.86 -8.82 7.71
N TYR A 106 14.53 -8.86 7.57
CA TYR A 106 13.78 -10.11 7.45
C TYR A 106 13.00 -10.18 6.14
N PRO A 107 13.05 -11.33 5.42
CA PRO A 107 12.23 -11.55 4.23
C PRO A 107 10.73 -11.39 4.50
N VAL A 108 9.99 -10.98 3.47
CA VAL A 108 8.51 -10.97 3.48
C VAL A 108 7.97 -12.35 3.82
N GLY A 109 6.94 -12.39 4.66
CA GLY A 109 6.32 -13.63 5.13
C GLY A 109 6.95 -14.20 6.40
N THR A 110 8.07 -13.63 6.88
CA THR A 110 8.70 -14.07 8.14
C THR A 110 7.81 -13.76 9.33
N VAL A 111 7.58 -14.73 10.19
CA VAL A 111 6.93 -14.58 11.49
C VAL A 111 7.91 -13.94 12.46
N VAL A 112 7.51 -12.83 13.07
CA VAL A 112 8.31 -12.10 14.07
C VAL A 112 7.62 -12.04 15.43
N GLU A 113 8.41 -11.94 16.48
CA GLU A 113 7.95 -11.84 17.87
C GLU A 113 8.57 -10.65 18.60
N LEU A 114 7.91 -10.20 19.66
CA LEU A 114 8.44 -9.16 20.54
C LEU A 114 9.63 -9.70 21.30
N GLY A 115 10.79 -9.06 21.15
CA GLY A 115 12.04 -9.49 21.80
C GLY A 115 13.26 -9.23 20.93
N GLY A 116 14.35 -9.91 21.26
CA GLY A 116 15.65 -9.64 20.67
C GLY A 116 16.36 -8.46 21.33
N THR A 117 17.26 -7.81 20.61
CA THR A 117 17.98 -6.61 21.07
C THR A 117 17.20 -5.33 20.83
N ASN A 118 16.24 -5.37 19.92
CA ASN A 118 15.36 -4.26 19.53
C ASN A 118 13.89 -4.58 19.89
N GLU A 119 12.91 -4.02 19.16
CA GLU A 119 11.49 -4.24 19.46
C GLU A 119 11.00 -5.61 18.99
N VAL A 120 11.46 -6.03 17.79
CA VAL A 120 11.06 -7.30 17.18
C VAL A 120 12.26 -8.10 16.67
N THR A 121 12.11 -9.42 16.74
CA THR A 121 13.07 -10.40 16.24
C THR A 121 12.34 -11.51 15.50
N ARG A 122 13.05 -12.31 14.72
CA ARG A 122 12.53 -13.54 14.12
C ARG A 122 12.02 -14.48 15.21
N SER A 123 10.81 -15.00 15.08
CA SER A 123 10.30 -16.00 16.01
C SER A 123 11.10 -17.30 15.87
N MET A 124 11.85 -17.67 16.90
CA MET A 124 12.74 -18.84 16.91
C MET A 124 12.14 -20.05 17.64
N THR A 125 11.05 -19.85 18.38
CA THR A 125 10.45 -20.87 19.24
C THR A 125 9.17 -21.40 18.61
N ASP A 126 9.02 -22.72 18.56
CA ASP A 126 7.75 -23.35 18.21
C ASP A 126 6.67 -22.92 19.20
N HIS A 127 5.50 -22.58 18.69
CA HIS A 127 4.33 -22.18 19.49
C HIS A 127 4.59 -20.97 20.41
N SER A 128 5.42 -19.99 19.96
CA SER A 128 5.71 -18.77 20.70
C SER A 128 4.44 -17.98 20.99
N THR A 129 4.30 -17.54 22.24
CA THR A 129 3.19 -16.65 22.68
C THR A 129 3.52 -15.16 22.58
N LYS A 130 4.71 -14.82 22.05
CA LYS A 130 5.19 -13.44 21.92
C LYS A 130 5.02 -12.87 20.50
N ILE A 131 4.20 -13.50 19.67
CA ILE A 131 4.07 -13.13 18.26
C ILE A 131 3.73 -11.64 18.12
N ALA A 132 4.51 -10.92 17.35
CA ALA A 132 4.24 -9.53 16.93
C ALA A 132 3.38 -9.50 15.66
N GLY A 133 3.68 -10.34 14.67
CA GLY A 133 2.99 -10.44 13.40
C GLY A 133 3.84 -11.10 12.33
N VAL A 134 3.62 -10.69 11.08
CA VAL A 134 4.30 -11.24 9.89
C VAL A 134 4.84 -10.08 9.06
N ILE A 135 6.04 -10.21 8.51
CA ILE A 135 6.62 -9.18 7.63
C ILE A 135 5.77 -9.01 6.37
N SER A 136 5.22 -7.82 6.20
CA SER A 136 4.39 -7.44 5.06
C SER A 136 5.21 -6.91 3.88
N ARG A 137 4.70 -7.10 2.67
CA ARG A 137 5.28 -6.57 1.44
C ARG A 137 4.80 -5.14 1.15
N ASN A 138 3.48 -4.97 1.13
CA ASN A 138 2.82 -3.73 0.70
C ASN A 138 1.51 -3.57 1.49
N PRO A 139 1.55 -3.03 2.70
CA PRO A 139 0.33 -2.82 3.48
C PRO A 139 -0.54 -1.72 2.87
N ALA A 140 -1.85 -1.82 3.11
CA ALA A 140 -2.82 -0.78 2.77
C ALA A 140 -2.64 0.48 3.62
N LEU A 141 -2.22 0.28 4.87
CA LEU A 141 -1.88 1.34 5.81
C LEU A 141 -0.64 0.94 6.58
N THR A 142 0.33 1.86 6.67
CA THR A 142 1.52 1.69 7.51
C THR A 142 1.47 2.70 8.65
N MET A 143 1.40 2.20 9.87
CA MET A 143 1.54 3.00 11.08
C MET A 143 3.02 3.18 11.42
N ASN A 144 3.33 4.18 12.27
CA ASN A 144 4.70 4.54 12.66
C ASN A 144 5.62 4.75 11.44
N ALA A 145 5.08 5.44 10.42
CA ALA A 145 5.70 5.53 9.09
C ALA A 145 7.04 6.28 9.09
N ASP A 146 7.26 7.17 10.06
CA ASP A 146 8.47 7.98 10.19
C ASP A 146 9.60 7.27 10.95
N LEU A 147 9.37 6.03 11.43
CA LEU A 147 10.43 5.26 12.05
C LEU A 147 11.58 5.04 11.05
N ASP A 148 12.77 5.49 11.46
CA ASP A 148 14.02 5.39 10.71
C ASP A 148 15.11 4.82 11.63
N THR A 149 15.46 3.57 11.41
CA THR A 149 16.46 2.79 12.17
C THR A 149 17.26 1.92 11.22
N ASP A 150 18.34 1.30 11.70
CA ASP A 150 19.22 0.46 10.86
C ASP A 150 18.46 -0.69 10.18
N ASN A 151 17.48 -1.28 10.86
CA ASN A 151 16.63 -2.34 10.32
C ASN A 151 15.17 -2.05 10.66
N VAL A 152 14.37 -1.69 9.66
CA VAL A 152 12.93 -1.43 9.82
C VAL A 152 12.14 -2.64 9.35
N ALA A 153 11.39 -3.25 10.26
CA ALA A 153 10.43 -4.32 9.96
C ALA A 153 9.03 -3.73 9.76
N VAL A 154 8.43 -3.94 8.59
CA VAL A 154 7.01 -3.62 8.35
C VAL A 154 6.18 -4.84 8.72
N VAL A 155 5.56 -4.82 9.89
CA VAL A 155 4.88 -5.98 10.48
C VAL A 155 3.38 -5.85 10.31
N ALA A 156 2.78 -6.77 9.56
CA ALA A 156 1.32 -6.87 9.45
C ALA A 156 0.72 -7.29 10.80
N LEU A 157 -0.23 -6.49 11.28
CA LEU A 157 -0.97 -6.71 12.52
C LEU A 157 -2.33 -7.36 12.26
N ILE A 158 -2.95 -7.02 11.11
CA ILE A 158 -4.24 -7.56 10.69
C ILE A 158 -4.36 -7.49 9.16
N GLY A 159 -4.98 -8.51 8.57
CA GLY A 159 -5.30 -8.54 7.14
C GLY A 159 -4.66 -9.72 6.42
N ARG A 160 -4.60 -9.64 5.08
CA ARG A 160 -4.09 -10.72 4.22
C ARG A 160 -2.63 -10.48 3.91
N VAL A 161 -1.79 -11.45 4.24
CA VAL A 161 -0.34 -11.41 3.97
C VAL A 161 0.19 -12.76 3.52
N ASP A 162 1.29 -12.73 2.79
CA ASP A 162 2.11 -13.92 2.54
C ASP A 162 2.74 -14.37 3.86
N VAL A 163 2.70 -15.66 4.16
CA VAL A 163 3.30 -16.26 5.37
C VAL A 163 4.17 -17.44 4.96
N ILE A 164 5.41 -17.45 5.43
CA ILE A 164 6.30 -18.61 5.27
C ILE A 164 5.83 -19.68 6.26
N VAL A 165 5.47 -20.85 5.72
CA VAL A 165 5.02 -21.99 6.52
C VAL A 165 5.91 -23.21 6.32
N THR A 166 5.86 -24.14 7.26
CA THR A 166 6.51 -25.45 7.14
C THR A 166 5.52 -26.57 7.43
N GLY A 167 5.62 -27.65 6.64
CA GLY A 167 4.70 -28.76 6.69
C GLY A 167 3.36 -28.47 5.99
N PRO A 168 2.47 -29.48 5.87
CA PRO A 168 1.19 -29.34 5.23
C PRO A 168 0.27 -28.39 6.03
N VAL A 169 -0.46 -27.54 5.30
CA VAL A 169 -1.44 -26.60 5.85
C VAL A 169 -2.69 -26.68 4.99
N ALA A 170 -3.84 -26.87 5.60
CA ALA A 170 -5.12 -26.80 4.92
C ALA A 170 -5.76 -25.40 5.05
N LYS A 171 -6.52 -24.99 4.05
CA LYS A 171 -7.31 -23.76 4.10
C LYS A 171 -8.23 -23.76 5.33
N GLY A 172 -8.14 -22.72 6.13
CA GLY A 172 -8.89 -22.55 7.36
C GLY A 172 -8.12 -22.97 8.64
N ASP A 173 -6.98 -23.66 8.50
CA ASP A 173 -6.17 -24.02 9.65
C ASP A 173 -5.70 -22.78 10.40
N MET A 174 -5.65 -22.88 11.72
CA MET A 174 -5.00 -21.90 12.58
C MET A 174 -3.48 -22.06 12.48
N LEU A 175 -2.79 -20.93 12.46
CA LEU A 175 -1.35 -20.86 12.30
C LEU A 175 -0.68 -20.38 13.59
N VAL A 176 0.36 -21.09 14.01
CA VAL A 176 1.26 -20.70 15.10
C VAL A 176 2.71 -20.69 14.59
N SER A 177 3.62 -20.08 15.36
CA SER A 177 5.05 -20.16 15.05
C SER A 177 5.55 -21.61 15.04
N ALA A 178 6.34 -21.97 14.04
CA ALA A 178 7.07 -23.23 13.96
C ALA A 178 8.56 -23.07 14.35
N GLY A 179 8.94 -21.86 14.77
CA GLY A 179 10.34 -21.46 14.90
C GLY A 179 10.95 -21.05 13.56
N ASN A 180 12.15 -20.51 13.63
CA ASN A 180 12.92 -20.05 12.46
C ASN A 180 12.18 -19.08 11.53
N GLY A 181 11.25 -18.27 12.08
CA GLY A 181 10.46 -17.29 11.32
C GLY A 181 9.35 -17.89 10.46
N MET A 182 9.06 -19.17 10.63
CA MET A 182 8.01 -19.89 9.89
C MET A 182 6.77 -20.11 10.77
N ALA A 183 5.63 -20.31 10.12
CA ALA A 183 4.42 -20.79 10.76
C ALA A 183 4.13 -22.26 10.41
N ARG A 184 3.22 -22.88 11.16
CA ARG A 184 2.65 -24.22 10.90
C ARG A 184 1.18 -24.25 11.32
N ALA A 185 0.48 -25.27 10.84
CA ALA A 185 -0.88 -25.56 11.29
C ALA A 185 -0.92 -26.02 12.75
N GLU A 186 -1.92 -25.58 13.51
CA GLU A 186 -2.16 -25.99 14.89
C GLU A 186 -3.67 -25.98 15.20
N ALA A 187 -4.17 -27.10 15.66
CA ALA A 187 -5.59 -27.24 15.97
C ALA A 187 -6.02 -26.55 17.27
N ASN A 188 -5.10 -26.43 18.23
CA ASN A 188 -5.36 -25.89 19.58
C ASN A 188 -4.28 -24.88 20.00
N PRO A 189 -4.25 -23.68 19.39
CA PRO A 189 -3.28 -22.64 19.75
C PRO A 189 -3.44 -22.22 21.21
N SER A 190 -2.32 -22.03 21.91
CA SER A 190 -2.33 -21.34 23.20
C SER A 190 -2.71 -19.87 23.03
N VAL A 191 -3.23 -19.25 24.10
CA VAL A 191 -3.48 -17.81 24.12
C VAL A 191 -2.17 -17.05 23.84
N GLY A 192 -2.21 -16.15 22.87
CA GLY A 192 -1.06 -15.37 22.43
C GLY A 192 -0.19 -16.03 21.36
N ALA A 193 -0.38 -17.33 21.04
CA ALA A 193 0.39 -18.01 20.01
C ALA A 193 -0.23 -17.92 18.61
N LEU A 194 -1.49 -17.54 18.49
CA LEU A 194 -2.19 -17.45 17.21
C LEU A 194 -1.61 -16.33 16.34
N ILE A 195 -1.16 -16.69 15.14
CA ILE A 195 -0.77 -15.75 14.08
C ILE A 195 -1.98 -15.35 13.25
N GLY A 196 -2.82 -16.34 12.89
CA GLY A 196 -3.95 -16.14 12.02
C GLY A 196 -4.49 -17.46 11.47
N LYS A 197 -5.12 -17.39 10.27
CA LYS A 197 -5.69 -18.54 9.59
C LYS A 197 -5.24 -18.61 8.12
N ALA A 198 -4.95 -19.81 7.65
CA ALA A 198 -4.61 -20.06 6.26
C ALA A 198 -5.78 -19.74 5.32
N ILE A 199 -5.53 -18.97 4.26
CA ILE A 199 -6.48 -18.72 3.16
C ILE A 199 -6.23 -19.72 2.03
N GLU A 200 -4.99 -20.16 1.88
CA GLU A 200 -4.55 -21.14 0.90
C GLU A 200 -4.08 -22.43 1.57
N SER A 201 -4.02 -23.51 0.81
CA SER A 201 -3.51 -24.81 1.26
C SER A 201 -2.15 -25.10 0.63
N THR A 202 -1.34 -25.88 1.32
CA THR A 202 -0.12 -26.49 0.77
C THR A 202 0.05 -27.90 1.30
N ASP A 203 0.49 -28.82 0.45
CA ASP A 203 0.87 -30.19 0.82
C ASP A 203 2.40 -30.36 1.00
N ALA A 204 3.15 -29.24 0.90
CA ALA A 204 4.60 -29.25 1.04
C ALA A 204 4.99 -29.73 2.45
N GLN A 205 5.96 -30.65 2.53
CA GLN A 205 6.49 -31.14 3.81
C GLN A 205 7.55 -30.20 4.41
N GLY A 206 8.11 -29.33 3.61
CA GLY A 206 9.09 -28.32 3.98
C GLY A 206 8.55 -26.91 3.91
N GLU A 207 9.46 -25.96 3.73
CA GLU A 207 9.13 -24.54 3.60
C GLU A 207 8.31 -24.26 2.32
N SER A 208 7.28 -23.45 2.48
CA SER A 208 6.47 -22.89 1.39
C SER A 208 5.87 -21.54 1.82
N VAL A 209 5.29 -20.83 0.88
CA VAL A 209 4.60 -19.55 1.15
C VAL A 209 3.13 -19.71 0.82
N ILE A 210 2.27 -19.31 1.73
CA ILE A 210 0.81 -19.29 1.54
C ILE A 210 0.24 -17.93 1.91
N LEU A 211 -0.90 -17.59 1.33
CA LEU A 211 -1.68 -16.45 1.77
C LEU A 211 -2.44 -16.80 3.07
N ALA A 212 -2.34 -15.94 4.08
CA ALA A 212 -3.05 -16.09 5.34
C ALA A 212 -3.75 -14.80 5.77
N LEU A 213 -4.81 -14.95 6.54
CA LEU A 213 -5.44 -13.86 7.28
C LEU A 213 -4.79 -13.79 8.67
N VAL A 214 -3.94 -12.79 8.87
CA VAL A 214 -3.34 -12.53 10.18
C VAL A 214 -4.25 -11.64 11.01
N GLY A 215 -4.11 -11.74 12.33
CA GLY A 215 -4.92 -11.00 13.30
C GLY A 215 -5.20 -11.87 14.52
N ARG A 216 -5.28 -11.25 15.69
CA ARG A 216 -5.43 -11.89 17.01
C ARG A 216 -6.79 -11.61 17.59
#